data_08a7853b77c188897ebdeda60049b434
#
_entry.id   08a7853b77c188897ebdeda60049b434
#
_cell.length_a   1.000
_cell.length_b   1.000
_cell.length_c   1.000
_cell.angle_alpha   90.00
_cell.angle_beta   90.00
_cell.angle_gamma   90.00
#
_symmetry.space_group_name_H-M   'P 1'
#
loop_
_entity.id
_entity.type
_entity.pdbx_description
1 polymer ?
#
loop_
_entity_poly.entity_id
_entity_poly.type
_entity_poly.pdbx_seq_one_letter_code
_entity_poly.pdbx_strand_id
1 'polypeptide(L)'
;MAKTLKNHPYINIGGTTVLAKEDVLGVFDLDTASTETDTKRYLASLQQAKRLVNVASDLPKTFVVVSKGIREQAYMTSLSSASLYGRWKRQSKYL
;
A
#
# COMPACT_ATOMS: atom_id res chain seq x y z
N MET A 1 -4.45 -28.25 7.49
CA MET A 1 -3.92 -27.87 7.11
C MET A 1 -3.89 -27.08 6.05
N ALA A 2 -3.96 -27.34 5.07
CA ALA A 2 -3.85 -26.44 3.95
C ALA A 2 -4.77 -25.28 4.02
N LYS A 3 -5.87 -25.41 4.66
CA LYS A 3 -6.78 -24.36 4.66
C LYS A 3 -6.26 -23.14 5.29
N THR A 4 -5.29 -23.22 6.07
CA THR A 4 -4.75 -22.03 6.69
C THR A 4 -4.04 -21.17 5.67
N LEU A 5 -3.84 -21.70 4.50
CA LEU A 5 -3.13 -20.95 3.47
C LEU A 5 -4.02 -20.14 2.57
N LYS A 6 -5.33 -20.18 2.79
CA LYS A 6 -6.24 -19.45 1.96
C LYS A 6 -6.03 -17.96 2.00
N ASN A 7 -5.68 -17.42 3.16
CA ASN A 7 -5.47 -16.01 3.31
C ASN A 7 -4.03 -15.76 3.63
N HIS A 8 -3.26 -15.46 2.62
CA HIS A 8 -1.88 -15.12 2.82
C HIS A 8 -1.82 -13.78 3.57
N PRO A 9 -1.08 -13.69 4.66
CA PRO A 9 -1.10 -12.47 5.48
C PRO A 9 -0.30 -11.30 4.96
N TYR A 10 0.47 -11.49 3.88
CA TYR A 10 1.33 -10.44 3.37
C TYR A 10 1.03 -10.11 1.93
N ILE A 11 1.39 -8.90 1.53
CA ILE A 11 1.24 -8.48 0.14
C ILE A 11 2.51 -7.76 -0.29
N ASN A 12 3.02 -8.13 -1.47
CA ASN A 12 4.14 -7.44 -2.08
C ASN A 12 3.59 -6.25 -2.85
N ILE A 13 4.09 -5.05 -2.55
CA ILE A 13 3.62 -3.83 -3.19
C ILE A 13 4.62 -3.24 -4.17
N GLY A 14 5.64 -4.03 -4.53
CA GLY A 14 6.63 -3.60 -5.51
C GLY A 14 8.03 -3.94 -5.05
N GLY A 15 8.87 -4.41 -5.96
CA GLY A 15 10.23 -4.78 -5.64
C GLY A 15 10.28 -5.81 -4.52
N THR A 16 11.01 -5.49 -3.47
CA THR A 16 11.15 -6.37 -2.32
C THR A 16 10.30 -5.91 -1.14
N THR A 17 9.43 -4.93 -1.34
CA THR A 17 8.64 -4.38 -0.24
C THR A 17 7.40 -5.23 0.00
N VAL A 18 7.28 -5.72 1.21
CA VAL A 18 6.17 -6.58 1.62
C VAL A 18 5.53 -5.99 2.85
N LEU A 19 4.21 -5.90 2.84
CA LEU A 19 3.44 -5.37 3.96
C LEU A 19 2.53 -6.44 4.51
N ALA A 20 2.25 -6.35 5.81
CA ALA A 20 1.25 -7.21 6.41
C ALA A 20 -0.12 -6.66 6.03
N LYS A 21 -1.00 -7.51 5.52
CA LYS A 21 -2.33 -7.05 5.11
C LYS A 21 -3.11 -6.45 6.27
N GLU A 22 -2.93 -7.00 7.45
CA GLU A 22 -3.65 -6.49 8.61
C GLU A 22 -3.27 -5.07 8.99
N ASP A 23 -2.10 -4.61 8.55
CA ASP A 23 -1.66 -3.25 8.84
C ASP A 23 -2.19 -2.23 7.83
N VAL A 24 -2.70 -2.68 6.70
CA VAL A 24 -3.11 -1.79 5.62
C VAL A 24 -4.43 -1.13 5.99
N LEU A 25 -4.42 0.20 6.02
CA LEU A 25 -5.61 1.00 6.30
C LEU A 25 -6.34 1.40 5.02
N GLY A 26 -5.62 1.55 3.94
CA GLY A 26 -6.24 1.92 2.68
C GLY A 26 -5.27 1.97 1.53
N VAL A 27 -5.82 1.95 0.33
CA VAL A 27 -5.08 2.04 -0.93
C VAL A 27 -5.74 3.12 -1.76
N PHE A 28 -4.96 4.08 -2.22
CA PHE A 28 -5.48 5.27 -2.89
C PHE A 28 -4.74 5.55 -4.18
N ASP A 29 -5.50 5.85 -5.23
CA ASP A 29 -4.94 6.25 -6.50
C ASP A 29 -4.39 7.65 -6.41
N LEU A 30 -3.14 7.84 -6.85
CA LEU A 30 -2.55 9.17 -6.85
C LEU A 30 -3.19 10.09 -7.88
N ASP A 31 -3.67 9.55 -8.99
CA ASP A 31 -4.32 10.37 -10.00
C ASP A 31 -5.54 11.07 -9.45
N THR A 32 -6.35 10.37 -8.69
CA THR A 32 -7.55 10.94 -8.10
C THR A 32 -7.23 11.73 -6.85
N ALA A 33 -6.45 11.13 -5.97
CA ALA A 33 -6.17 11.71 -4.67
C ALA A 33 -5.36 13.00 -4.76
N SER A 34 -4.50 13.11 -5.76
CA SER A 34 -3.64 14.29 -5.86
C SER A 34 -4.38 15.55 -6.23
N THR A 35 -5.66 15.45 -6.61
CA THR A 35 -6.46 16.64 -6.91
C THR A 35 -7.16 17.18 -5.68
N GLU A 36 -7.15 16.45 -4.57
CA GLU A 36 -7.85 16.87 -3.37
C GLU A 36 -6.91 17.52 -2.38
N THR A 37 -7.33 18.68 -1.90
CA THR A 37 -6.51 19.48 -0.99
C THR A 37 -6.18 18.74 0.30
N ASP A 38 -7.18 18.09 0.88
CA ASP A 38 -6.96 17.38 2.15
C ASP A 38 -5.99 16.24 1.99
N THR A 39 -6.06 15.52 0.87
CA THR A 39 -5.13 14.44 0.60
C THR A 39 -3.72 14.95 0.41
N LYS A 40 -3.57 16.07 -0.29
CA LYS A 40 -2.25 16.68 -0.46
C LYS A 40 -1.65 17.10 0.87
N ARG A 41 -2.46 17.65 1.75
CA ARG A 41 -1.98 18.03 3.08
C ARG A 41 -1.55 16.81 3.88
N TYR A 42 -2.33 15.76 3.79
CA TYR A 42 -2.02 14.53 4.50
C TYR A 42 -0.69 13.96 4.05
N LEU A 43 -0.50 13.85 2.73
CA LEU A 43 0.75 13.32 2.20
C LEU A 43 1.93 14.22 2.57
N ALA A 44 1.73 15.53 2.52
CA ALA A 44 2.78 16.47 2.90
C ALA A 44 3.16 16.31 4.38
N SER A 45 2.17 16.10 5.23
CA SER A 45 2.45 15.91 6.65
C SER A 45 3.24 14.62 6.90
N LEU A 46 2.91 13.56 6.17
CA LEU A 46 3.66 12.32 6.28
C LEU A 46 5.09 12.49 5.77
N GLN A 47 5.26 13.25 4.71
CA GLN A 47 6.58 13.51 4.17
C GLN A 47 7.44 14.29 5.15
N GLN A 48 6.87 15.29 5.78
CA GLN A 48 7.59 16.08 6.78
C GLN A 48 7.98 15.24 7.98
N ALA A 49 7.13 14.30 8.35
CA ALA A 49 7.41 13.40 9.46
C ALA A 49 8.29 12.23 9.06
N LYS A 50 8.72 12.18 7.80
CA LYS A 50 9.53 11.10 7.25
C LYS A 50 8.83 9.74 7.33
N ARG A 51 7.52 9.79 7.09
CA ARG A 51 6.69 8.59 7.10
C ARG A 51 6.10 8.28 5.73
N LEU A 52 6.61 8.93 4.70
CA LEU A 52 6.23 8.66 3.32
C LEU A 52 7.41 7.97 2.66
N VAL A 53 7.23 6.71 2.29
CA VAL A 53 8.29 5.89 1.71
C VAL A 53 7.98 5.66 0.25
N ASN A 54 8.91 5.99 -0.62
CA ASN A 54 8.73 5.78 -2.05
C ASN A 54 9.42 4.49 -2.46
N VAL A 55 8.64 3.48 -2.79
CA VAL A 55 9.18 2.21 -3.26
C VAL A 55 8.89 1.99 -4.74
N ALA A 56 8.44 3.04 -5.41
CA ALA A 56 8.15 2.97 -6.84
C ALA A 56 9.44 2.89 -7.62
N SER A 57 9.48 1.99 -8.59
CA SER A 57 10.63 1.88 -9.49
C SER A 57 10.51 2.86 -10.66
N ASP A 58 9.33 3.43 -10.84
CA ASP A 58 9.03 4.35 -11.91
C ASP A 58 8.08 5.39 -11.32
N LEU A 59 7.21 5.99 -12.11
CA LEU A 59 6.27 6.96 -11.59
C LEU A 59 5.32 6.30 -10.60
N PRO A 60 5.15 6.90 -9.42
CA PRO A 60 4.19 6.36 -8.47
C PRO A 60 2.77 6.50 -9.00
N LYS A 61 1.96 5.49 -8.82
CA LYS A 61 0.56 5.48 -9.24
C LYS A 61 -0.40 5.40 -8.07
N THR A 62 0.06 4.81 -6.98
CA THR A 62 -0.81 4.48 -5.86
C THR A 62 -0.04 4.70 -4.57
N PHE A 63 -0.75 5.05 -3.51
CA PHE A 63 -0.12 5.00 -2.19
C PHE A 63 -0.95 4.11 -1.27
N VAL A 64 -0.23 3.41 -0.39
CA VAL A 64 -0.81 2.47 0.57
C VAL A 64 -0.54 3.00 1.95
N VAL A 65 -1.59 3.20 2.73
CA VAL A 65 -1.47 3.70 4.09
C VAL A 65 -1.50 2.54 5.04
N VAL A 66 -0.54 2.46 5.93
CA VAL A 66 -0.47 1.39 6.92
C VAL A 66 -0.41 1.98 8.32
N SER A 67 -0.81 1.17 9.28
CA SER A 67 -0.69 1.50 10.68
C SER A 67 0.63 0.94 11.21
N LYS A 68 1.40 1.79 11.89
CA LYS A 68 2.64 1.37 12.52
C LYS A 68 2.56 1.75 13.98
N GLY A 69 1.97 0.88 14.77
CA GLY A 69 1.71 1.19 16.16
C GLY A 69 0.67 2.28 16.26
N ILE A 70 1.03 3.40 16.87
CA ILE A 70 0.09 4.52 17.00
C ILE A 70 0.23 5.53 15.86
N ARG A 71 1.08 5.23 14.88
CA ARG A 71 1.34 6.16 13.79
C ARG A 71 1.03 5.54 12.45
N GLU A 72 0.81 6.41 11.48
CA GLU A 72 0.55 5.98 10.12
C GLU A 72 1.78 6.23 9.25
N GLN A 73 1.92 5.39 8.25
CA GLN A 73 2.99 5.49 7.29
C GLN A 73 2.39 5.19 5.92
N ALA A 74 2.89 5.82 4.88
CA ALA A 74 2.40 5.56 3.53
C ALA A 74 3.55 5.13 2.65
N TYR A 75 3.24 4.22 1.71
CA TYR A 75 4.19 3.74 0.72
C TYR A 75 3.66 4.13 -0.65
N MET A 76 4.50 4.78 -1.45
CA MET A 76 4.15 5.07 -2.84
C MET A 76 4.71 3.97 -3.71
N THR A 77 3.90 3.44 -4.61
CA THR A 77 4.29 2.33 -5.47
C THR A 77 3.90 2.61 -6.92
N SER A 78 4.63 1.99 -7.84
CA SER A 78 4.32 2.07 -9.27
C SER A 78 3.18 1.15 -9.67
N LEU A 79 2.76 0.26 -8.80
CA LEU A 79 1.66 -0.64 -9.11
C LEU A 79 0.34 0.11 -9.04
N SER A 80 -0.56 -0.19 -9.96
CA SER A 80 -1.89 0.40 -9.93
C SER A 80 -2.70 -0.20 -8.81
N SER A 81 -3.77 0.50 -8.41
CA SER A 81 -4.66 -0.03 -7.39
C SER A 81 -5.29 -1.35 -7.84
N ALA A 82 -5.56 -1.49 -9.14
CA ALA A 82 -6.10 -2.72 -9.67
C ALA A 82 -5.10 -3.87 -9.53
N SER A 83 -3.83 -3.61 -9.79
CA SER A 83 -2.79 -4.63 -9.63
C SER A 83 -2.66 -5.04 -8.17
N LEU A 84 -2.70 -4.08 -7.27
CA LEU A 84 -2.63 -4.38 -5.84
C LEU A 84 -3.81 -5.20 -5.38
N TYR A 85 -5.00 -4.85 -5.87
CA TYR A 85 -6.20 -5.59 -5.54
C TYR A 85 -6.09 -7.04 -6.02
N GLY A 86 -5.56 -7.23 -7.23
CA GLY A 86 -5.35 -8.56 -7.76
C GLY A 86 -4.36 -9.36 -6.93
N ARG A 87 -3.28 -8.72 -6.50
CA ARG A 87 -2.31 -9.39 -5.62
C ARG A 87 -2.91 -9.75 -4.29
N TRP A 88 -3.74 -8.87 -3.76
CA TRP A 88 -4.40 -9.11 -2.48
C TRP A 88 -5.25 -10.37 -2.52
N LYS A 89 -5.99 -10.54 -3.62
CA LYS A 89 -6.92 -11.66 -3.75
C LYS A 89 -6.29 -12.96 -4.19
N ARG A 90 -5.27 -12.85 -5.01
CA ARG A 90 -4.78 -14.01 -5.77
C ARG A 90 -3.94 -14.99 -4.98
N GLN A 91 -3.54 -14.62 -3.82
CA GLN A 91 -2.56 -15.41 -3.08
C GLN A 91 -3.04 -16.78 -2.66
N SER A 92 -4.33 -16.89 -2.41
CA SER A 92 -4.84 -18.15 -1.92
C SER A 92 -4.81 -19.27 -2.95
N LYS A 93 -4.66 -18.94 -4.21
CA LYS A 93 -4.76 -19.96 -5.23
C LYS A 93 -3.59 -20.95 -5.25
N TYR A 94 -2.54 -20.62 -4.61
CA TYR A 94 -1.37 -21.51 -4.59
C TYR A 94 -1.35 -22.43 -3.40
N LEU A 95 -2.36 -22.42 -2.65
CA LEU A 95 -2.34 -23.08 -1.35
C LEU A 95 -3.26 -24.28 -1.27
#